data_990843b6ef0ecefd3460bfd3a5d6b6f5
#
_entry.id   990843b6ef0ecefd3460bfd3a5d6b6f5
#
_cell.length_a   1.000
_cell.length_b   1.000
_cell.length_c   1.000
_cell.angle_alpha   90.00
_cell.angle_beta   90.00
_cell.angle_gamma   90.00
#
_symmetry.space_group_name_H-M   'P 1'
#
loop_
_entity.id
_entity.type
_entity.pdbx_description
1 polymer ?
#
loop_
_entity_poly.entity_id
_entity_poly.type
_entity_poly.pdbx_seq_one_letter_code
_entity_poly.pdbx_strand_id
1 'polypeptide(L)'
;IGLGIAWFSMFCRTWNSLSGEEISFLSRLGQSVWTFDHIRILGVMQRLALCYGATAIIALTMKHKYIPYLIVTLLVGYFILLITGNGFEYNDTNILSVVDRAVLGEAHMYKDNGIDPEGLLSTIPAIAHVLIGFCVGKLLMEVKDINEKLERLFLIGTILTFLGFLLSYGCPINKKIWSPTFAIVTCGLGSSFLALLIWIIDVKGYKSWSRFFESFGVNPLFI
;
A
#
# COMPACT_ATOMS: atom_id res chain seq x y z
N ILE A 1 3.05 -12.01 11.22
CA ILE A 1 4.01 -10.95 11.59
C ILE A 1 3.26 -9.65 11.88
N GLY A 2 2.46 -9.10 10.97
CA GLY A 2 1.78 -7.80 11.15
C GLY A 2 0.88 -7.74 12.39
N LEU A 3 0.07 -8.76 12.65
CA LEU A 3 -0.76 -8.83 13.86
C LEU A 3 0.10 -8.94 15.14
N GLY A 4 1.23 -9.66 15.08
CA GLY A 4 2.17 -9.73 16.20
C GLY A 4 2.81 -8.37 16.52
N ILE A 5 3.19 -7.60 15.49
CA ILE A 5 3.72 -6.23 15.67
C ILE A 5 2.64 -5.31 16.23
N ALA A 6 1.41 -5.39 15.72
CA ALA A 6 0.28 -4.61 16.24
C ALA A 6 0.00 -4.93 17.71
N TRP A 7 -0.04 -6.21 18.07
CA TRP A 7 -0.19 -6.65 19.45
C TRP A 7 0.94 -6.14 20.35
N PHE A 8 2.19 -6.30 19.92
CA PHE A 8 3.35 -5.83 20.69
C PHE A 8 3.35 -4.31 20.89
N SER A 9 2.98 -3.56 19.85
CA SER A 9 2.83 -2.10 19.97
C SER A 9 1.76 -1.71 21.00
N MET A 10 0.61 -2.40 20.99
CA MET A 10 -0.46 -2.16 21.98
C MET A 10 -0.01 -2.57 23.38
N PHE A 11 0.64 -3.72 23.52
CA PHE A 11 1.25 -4.16 24.78
C PHE A 11 2.14 -3.07 25.37
N CYS A 12 3.09 -2.53 24.59
CA CYS A 12 3.99 -1.48 25.06
C CYS A 12 3.25 -0.20 25.46
N ARG A 13 2.22 0.20 24.70
CA ARG A 13 1.39 1.38 25.05
C ARG A 13 0.67 1.19 26.36
N THR A 14 -0.03 0.06 26.55
CA THR A 14 -0.77 -0.25 27.77
C THR A 14 0.18 -0.36 28.97
N TRP A 15 1.31 -1.04 28.78
CA TRP A 15 2.36 -1.13 29.80
C TRP A 15 2.86 0.23 30.27
N ASN A 16 3.11 1.15 29.33
CA ASN A 16 3.57 2.50 29.63
C ASN A 16 2.48 3.36 30.29
N SER A 17 1.23 3.25 29.85
CA SER A 17 0.12 4.01 30.46
C SER A 17 -0.13 3.59 31.91
N LEU A 18 0.03 2.31 32.22
CA LEU A 18 -0.11 1.76 33.57
C LEU A 18 1.15 1.96 34.46
N SER A 19 2.22 2.56 33.92
CA SER A 19 3.47 2.75 34.67
C SER A 19 3.37 3.81 35.81
N GLY A 20 2.35 4.68 35.72
CA GLY A 20 2.06 5.71 36.76
C GLY A 20 1.05 5.29 37.84
N GLU A 21 0.47 4.08 37.74
CA GLU A 21 -0.53 3.60 38.68
C GLU A 21 0.07 2.61 39.70
N GLU A 22 -0.39 2.66 40.97
CA GLU A 22 0.02 1.72 42.03
C GLU A 22 -0.65 0.34 41.83
N ILE A 23 -0.34 -0.32 40.71
CA ILE A 23 -0.89 -1.63 40.37
C ILE A 23 0.19 -2.70 40.55
N SER A 24 -0.20 -3.89 41.06
CA SER A 24 0.71 -5.04 41.16
C SER A 24 1.27 -5.41 39.81
N PHE A 25 2.56 -5.80 39.75
CA PHE A 25 3.26 -6.22 38.53
C PHE A 25 2.49 -7.27 37.71
N LEU A 26 1.89 -8.26 38.41
CA LEU A 26 1.11 -9.32 37.75
C LEU A 26 -0.18 -8.79 37.12
N SER A 27 -0.87 -7.85 37.79
CA SER A 27 -2.07 -7.21 37.26
C SER A 27 -1.75 -6.35 36.04
N ARG A 28 -0.66 -5.57 36.12
CA ARG A 28 -0.16 -4.76 34.99
C ARG A 28 0.22 -5.64 33.78
N LEU A 29 0.91 -6.75 34.04
CA LEU A 29 1.27 -7.71 32.98
C LEU A 29 0.01 -8.32 32.35
N GLY A 30 -0.96 -8.77 33.15
CA GLY A 30 -2.21 -9.33 32.65
C GLY A 30 -3.01 -8.37 31.79
N GLN A 31 -3.17 -7.12 32.23
CA GLN A 31 -3.87 -6.08 31.46
C GLN A 31 -3.12 -5.71 30.17
N SER A 32 -1.79 -5.71 30.18
CA SER A 32 -0.99 -5.39 28.99
C SER A 32 -0.98 -6.53 27.98
N VAL A 33 -1.04 -7.80 28.42
CA VAL A 33 -1.11 -8.96 27.52
C VAL A 33 -2.48 -9.10 26.88
N TRP A 34 -3.56 -8.80 27.60
CA TRP A 34 -4.95 -8.93 27.14
C TRP A 34 -5.46 -7.64 26.47
N THR A 35 -4.75 -7.18 25.44
CA THR A 35 -5.08 -5.94 24.68
C THR A 35 -5.84 -6.21 23.39
N PHE A 36 -6.47 -7.39 23.24
CA PHE A 36 -7.15 -7.80 22.01
C PHE A 36 -8.37 -6.94 21.67
N ASP A 37 -9.03 -6.34 22.64
CA ASP A 37 -10.22 -5.52 22.47
C ASP A 37 -9.98 -4.22 21.68
N HIS A 38 -8.70 -3.82 21.52
CA HIS A 38 -8.32 -2.56 20.87
C HIS A 38 -7.20 -2.76 19.84
N ILE A 39 -6.92 -4.00 19.45
CA ILE A 39 -5.88 -4.30 18.48
C ILE A 39 -6.30 -3.81 17.09
N ARG A 40 -5.43 -3.07 16.42
CA ARG A 40 -5.65 -2.67 15.03
C ARG A 40 -5.57 -3.90 14.12
N ILE A 41 -6.69 -4.25 13.47
CA ILE A 41 -6.77 -5.44 12.60
C ILE A 41 -6.08 -5.17 11.27
N LEU A 42 -6.39 -4.03 10.63
CA LEU A 42 -5.78 -3.63 9.38
C LEU A 42 -4.67 -2.59 9.63
N GLY A 43 -3.45 -2.98 9.35
CA GLY A 43 -2.29 -2.11 9.36
C GLY A 43 -1.50 -2.28 8.07
N VAL A 44 -0.39 -1.56 7.93
CA VAL A 44 0.45 -1.58 6.72
C VAL A 44 0.89 -2.99 6.32
N MET A 45 1.35 -3.79 7.29
CA MET A 45 1.85 -5.14 7.02
C MET A 45 0.75 -6.11 6.60
N GLN A 46 -0.43 -6.02 7.24
CA GLN A 46 -1.59 -6.83 6.88
C GLN A 46 -2.10 -6.48 5.49
N ARG A 47 -2.15 -5.20 5.16
CA ARG A 47 -2.50 -4.73 3.81
C ARG A 47 -1.52 -5.22 2.76
N LEU A 48 -0.21 -5.15 3.02
CA LEU A 48 0.81 -5.70 2.12
C LEU A 48 0.57 -7.19 1.87
N ALA A 49 0.29 -7.96 2.93
CA ALA A 49 0.00 -9.39 2.81
C ALA A 49 -1.26 -9.67 1.97
N LEU A 50 -2.34 -8.90 2.20
CA LEU A 50 -3.59 -9.02 1.44
C LEU A 50 -3.39 -8.66 -0.04
N CYS A 51 -2.73 -7.54 -0.33
CA CYS A 51 -2.46 -7.10 -1.69
C CYS A 51 -1.56 -8.08 -2.43
N TYR A 52 -0.49 -8.57 -1.78
CA TYR A 52 0.40 -9.57 -2.35
C TYR A 52 -0.33 -10.89 -2.62
N GLY A 53 -1.08 -11.39 -1.64
CA GLY A 53 -1.85 -12.64 -1.79
C GLY A 53 -2.88 -12.55 -2.91
N ALA A 54 -3.66 -11.46 -2.97
CA ALA A 54 -4.62 -11.23 -4.04
C ALA A 54 -3.95 -11.15 -5.42
N THR A 55 -2.84 -10.39 -5.52
CA THR A 55 -2.07 -10.28 -6.77
C THR A 55 -1.50 -11.63 -7.20
N ALA A 56 -0.97 -12.42 -6.28
CA ALA A 56 -0.43 -13.76 -6.57
C ALA A 56 -1.54 -14.70 -7.09
N ILE A 57 -2.71 -14.72 -6.44
CA ILE A 57 -3.86 -15.51 -6.90
C ILE A 57 -4.29 -15.07 -8.31
N ILE A 58 -4.43 -13.77 -8.56
CA ILE A 58 -4.80 -13.22 -9.87
C ILE A 58 -3.76 -13.62 -10.93
N ALA A 59 -2.47 -13.48 -10.63
CA ALA A 59 -1.39 -13.82 -11.55
C ALA A 59 -1.33 -15.31 -11.89
N LEU A 60 -1.70 -16.19 -10.95
CA LEU A 60 -1.72 -17.64 -11.16
C LEU A 60 -2.99 -18.12 -11.89
N THR A 61 -4.12 -17.46 -11.68
CA THR A 61 -5.43 -17.92 -12.20
C THR A 61 -5.85 -17.23 -13.49
N MET A 62 -5.44 -15.96 -13.69
CA MET A 62 -5.85 -15.16 -14.82
C MET A 62 -4.77 -15.11 -15.90
N LYS A 63 -5.19 -15.17 -17.18
CA LYS A 63 -4.26 -14.93 -18.29
C LYS A 63 -3.72 -13.49 -18.20
N HIS A 64 -2.41 -13.34 -18.18
CA HIS A 64 -1.73 -12.05 -17.95
C HIS A 64 -2.16 -10.92 -18.89
N LYS A 65 -2.62 -11.24 -20.10
CA LYS A 65 -3.15 -10.25 -21.08
C LYS A 65 -4.40 -9.50 -20.58
N TYR A 66 -5.12 -10.06 -19.60
CA TYR A 66 -6.31 -9.43 -19.03
C TYR A 66 -6.03 -8.60 -17.76
N ILE A 67 -4.83 -8.71 -17.19
CA ILE A 67 -4.45 -7.96 -15.98
C ILE A 67 -4.57 -6.44 -16.18
N PRO A 68 -4.11 -5.83 -17.30
CA PRO A 68 -4.30 -4.39 -17.51
C PRO A 68 -5.76 -3.95 -17.50
N TYR A 69 -6.65 -4.75 -18.06
CA TYR A 69 -8.10 -4.46 -18.04
C TYR A 69 -8.67 -4.55 -16.61
N LEU A 70 -8.22 -5.53 -15.83
CA LEU A 70 -8.60 -5.65 -14.43
C LEU A 70 -8.14 -4.44 -13.62
N ILE A 71 -6.90 -3.96 -13.82
CA ILE A 71 -6.37 -2.76 -13.17
C ILE A 71 -7.29 -1.56 -13.44
N VAL A 72 -7.63 -1.32 -14.71
CA VAL A 72 -8.53 -0.22 -15.09
C VAL A 72 -9.90 -0.39 -14.44
N THR A 73 -10.46 -1.59 -14.46
CA THR A 73 -11.77 -1.87 -13.84
C THR A 73 -11.75 -1.61 -12.33
N LEU A 74 -10.70 -2.04 -11.61
CA LEU A 74 -10.57 -1.80 -10.18
C LEU A 74 -10.44 -0.31 -9.86
N LEU A 75 -9.62 0.43 -10.62
CA LEU A 75 -9.42 1.87 -10.39
C LEU A 75 -10.67 2.68 -10.73
N VAL A 76 -11.34 2.40 -11.85
CA VAL A 76 -12.58 3.08 -12.25
C VAL A 76 -13.72 2.72 -11.30
N GLY A 77 -13.89 1.46 -10.97
CA GLY A 77 -14.91 1.02 -10.01
C GLY A 77 -14.74 1.68 -8.65
N TYR A 78 -13.49 1.76 -8.17
CA TYR A 78 -13.19 2.44 -6.92
C TYR A 78 -13.43 3.97 -7.01
N PHE A 79 -13.12 4.59 -8.13
CA PHE A 79 -13.43 6.01 -8.36
C PHE A 79 -14.94 6.31 -8.30
N ILE A 80 -15.74 5.45 -8.95
CA ILE A 80 -17.21 5.56 -8.89
C ILE A 80 -17.70 5.41 -7.44
N LEU A 81 -17.14 4.44 -6.69
CA LEU A 81 -17.46 4.23 -5.29
C LEU A 81 -17.13 5.48 -4.43
N LEU A 82 -15.98 6.12 -4.67
CA LEU A 82 -15.61 7.35 -3.96
C LEU A 82 -16.57 8.50 -4.25
N ILE A 83 -17.00 8.69 -5.51
CA ILE A 83 -17.93 9.74 -5.89
C ILE A 83 -19.30 9.49 -5.26
N THR A 84 -19.83 8.29 -5.37
CA THR A 84 -21.18 7.96 -4.88
C THR A 84 -21.27 7.89 -3.37
N GLY A 85 -20.17 7.63 -2.68
CA GLY A 85 -20.11 7.44 -1.24
C GLY A 85 -19.42 8.55 -0.46
N ASN A 86 -19.34 9.79 -0.99
CA ASN A 86 -18.66 10.93 -0.35
C ASN A 86 -17.22 10.62 0.07
N GLY A 87 -16.52 9.77 -0.69
CA GLY A 87 -15.19 9.24 -0.34
C GLY A 87 -14.09 10.30 -0.28
N PHE A 88 -14.30 11.50 -0.81
CA PHE A 88 -13.35 12.60 -0.78
C PHE A 88 -13.51 13.52 0.44
N GLU A 89 -14.59 13.37 1.20
CA GLU A 89 -14.84 14.14 2.41
C GLU A 89 -14.30 13.42 3.65
N TYR A 90 -13.69 14.18 4.57
CA TYR A 90 -13.17 13.65 5.84
C TYR A 90 -14.24 13.79 6.94
N ASN A 91 -15.30 13.01 6.82
CA ASN A 91 -16.39 12.98 7.79
C ASN A 91 -16.89 11.55 8.02
N ASP A 92 -17.78 11.40 9.00
CA ASP A 92 -18.35 10.12 9.39
C ASP A 92 -19.26 9.49 8.31
N THR A 93 -19.68 10.26 7.32
CA THR A 93 -20.53 9.81 6.19
C THR A 93 -19.71 9.25 5.04
N ASN A 94 -18.38 9.34 5.10
CA ASN A 94 -17.49 8.76 4.11
C ASN A 94 -17.68 7.24 4.04
N ILE A 95 -17.91 6.73 2.83
CA ILE A 95 -18.15 5.29 2.59
C ILE A 95 -17.04 4.39 3.15
N LEU A 96 -15.78 4.86 3.11
CA LEU A 96 -14.64 4.11 3.67
C LEU A 96 -14.81 3.95 5.17
N SER A 97 -15.13 5.04 5.87
CA SER A 97 -15.37 5.05 7.31
C SER A 97 -16.59 4.21 7.69
N VAL A 98 -17.68 4.32 6.93
CA VAL A 98 -18.90 3.54 7.19
C VAL A 98 -18.67 2.05 7.09
N VAL A 99 -17.98 1.60 6.03
CA VAL A 99 -17.70 0.18 5.82
C VAL A 99 -16.69 -0.35 6.84
N ASP A 100 -15.64 0.41 7.11
CA ASP A 100 -14.61 -0.01 8.07
C ASP A 100 -15.19 -0.11 9.49
N ARG A 101 -16.04 0.84 9.92
CA ARG A 101 -16.76 0.75 11.21
C ARG A 101 -17.71 -0.44 11.26
N ALA A 102 -18.44 -0.71 10.18
CA ALA A 102 -19.40 -1.81 10.15
C ALA A 102 -18.72 -3.18 10.21
N VAL A 103 -17.53 -3.33 9.61
CA VAL A 103 -16.85 -4.63 9.49
C VAL A 103 -15.80 -4.83 10.59
N LEU A 104 -15.00 -3.81 10.88
CA LEU A 104 -13.89 -3.91 11.82
C LEU A 104 -14.29 -3.45 13.24
N GLY A 105 -15.24 -2.52 13.35
CA GLY A 105 -15.57 -1.84 14.59
C GLY A 105 -14.57 -0.71 14.93
N GLU A 106 -15.06 0.35 15.57
CA GLU A 106 -14.25 1.55 15.92
C GLU A 106 -13.03 1.24 16.80
N ALA A 107 -13.12 0.21 17.63
CA ALA A 107 -12.03 -0.18 18.54
C ALA A 107 -10.79 -0.71 17.77
N HIS A 108 -10.99 -1.24 16.56
CA HIS A 108 -9.97 -1.92 15.77
C HIS A 108 -9.44 -1.08 14.59
N MET A 109 -9.91 0.18 14.46
CA MET A 109 -9.51 1.12 13.42
C MET A 109 -8.41 2.07 13.89
N TYR A 110 -7.75 2.70 12.93
CA TYR A 110 -6.85 3.81 13.22
C TYR A 110 -7.65 5.07 13.60
N LYS A 111 -7.29 5.67 14.73
CA LYS A 111 -7.99 6.86 15.26
C LYS A 111 -7.43 8.15 14.61
N ASP A 112 -7.77 8.40 13.36
CA ASP A 112 -7.44 9.64 12.66
C ASP A 112 -8.63 10.11 11.83
N ASN A 113 -9.41 11.04 12.36
CA ASN A 113 -10.56 11.67 11.69
C ASN A 113 -11.59 10.70 11.07
N GLY A 114 -11.74 9.51 11.66
CA GLY A 114 -12.75 8.53 11.25
C GLY A 114 -12.42 7.72 9.99
N ILE A 115 -11.33 7.99 9.28
CA ILE A 115 -10.90 7.23 8.09
C ILE A 115 -9.64 6.46 8.41
N ASP A 116 -9.68 5.12 8.24
CA ASP A 116 -8.49 4.30 8.30
C ASP A 116 -7.79 4.29 6.94
N PRO A 117 -6.55 4.82 6.83
CA PRO A 117 -5.81 4.79 5.56
C PRO A 117 -5.58 3.38 5.01
N GLU A 118 -5.51 2.38 5.88
CA GLU A 118 -5.36 0.98 5.53
C GLU A 118 -6.69 0.20 5.58
N GLY A 119 -7.83 0.87 5.43
CA GLY A 119 -9.16 0.28 5.46
C GLY A 119 -9.43 -0.77 4.37
N LEU A 120 -10.56 -1.48 4.52
CA LEU A 120 -10.95 -2.56 3.60
C LEU A 120 -11.13 -2.08 2.17
N LEU A 121 -11.92 -1.03 1.98
CA LEU A 121 -12.22 -0.53 0.63
C LEU A 121 -10.98 0.07 -0.04
N SER A 122 -10.11 0.76 0.70
CA SER A 122 -8.87 1.31 0.17
C SER A 122 -7.84 0.22 -0.21
N THR A 123 -8.07 -1.04 0.15
CA THR A 123 -7.30 -2.20 -0.30
C THR A 123 -7.55 -2.52 -1.78
N ILE A 124 -8.73 -2.18 -2.33
CA ILE A 124 -9.05 -2.40 -3.76
C ILE A 124 -8.07 -1.67 -4.69
N PRO A 125 -7.90 -0.35 -4.61
CA PRO A 125 -6.91 0.35 -5.44
C PRO A 125 -5.47 -0.01 -5.06
N ALA A 126 -5.21 -0.47 -3.84
CA ALA A 126 -3.89 -0.98 -3.46
C ALA A 126 -3.56 -2.30 -4.18
N ILE A 127 -4.52 -3.20 -4.39
CA ILE A 127 -4.33 -4.39 -5.23
C ILE A 127 -4.03 -3.97 -6.68
N ALA A 128 -4.77 -3.00 -7.24
CA ALA A 128 -4.48 -2.46 -8.57
C ALA A 128 -3.06 -1.87 -8.66
N HIS A 129 -2.61 -1.17 -7.63
CA HIS A 129 -1.24 -0.63 -7.52
C HIS A 129 -0.19 -1.75 -7.60
N VAL A 130 -0.37 -2.85 -6.84
CA VAL A 130 0.54 -4.00 -6.87
C VAL A 130 0.49 -4.73 -8.22
N LEU A 131 -0.69 -4.82 -8.86
CA LEU A 131 -0.83 -5.39 -10.21
C LEU A 131 -0.10 -4.56 -11.28
N ILE A 132 -0.08 -3.22 -11.18
CA ILE A 132 0.75 -2.38 -12.05
C ILE A 132 2.23 -2.73 -11.85
N GLY A 133 2.67 -2.84 -10.59
CA GLY A 133 4.04 -3.27 -10.25
C GLY A 133 4.36 -4.66 -10.82
N PHE A 134 3.42 -5.60 -10.76
CA PHE A 134 3.57 -6.92 -11.38
C PHE A 134 3.76 -6.83 -12.91
N CYS A 135 2.99 -5.98 -13.60
CA CYS A 135 3.15 -5.78 -15.05
C CYS A 135 4.52 -5.19 -15.39
N VAL A 136 5.00 -4.23 -14.59
CA VAL A 136 6.36 -3.66 -14.74
C VAL A 136 7.44 -4.71 -14.49
N GLY A 137 7.31 -5.50 -13.42
CA GLY A 137 8.23 -6.59 -13.11
C GLY A 137 8.27 -7.65 -14.21
N LYS A 138 7.12 -8.02 -14.76
CA LYS A 138 7.02 -8.93 -15.90
C LYS A 138 7.75 -8.40 -17.13
N LEU A 139 7.56 -7.13 -17.47
CA LEU A 139 8.28 -6.47 -18.56
C LEU A 139 9.79 -6.54 -18.36
N LEU A 140 10.29 -6.31 -17.16
CA LEU A 140 11.71 -6.43 -16.81
C LEU A 140 12.27 -7.83 -17.03
N MET A 141 11.48 -8.86 -16.82
CA MET A 141 11.89 -10.26 -16.99
C MET A 141 11.81 -10.73 -18.45
N GLU A 142 10.82 -10.26 -19.21
CA GLU A 142 10.58 -10.72 -20.59
C GLU A 142 11.47 -10.01 -21.61
N VAL A 143 11.73 -8.71 -21.44
CA VAL A 143 12.58 -7.93 -22.35
C VAL A 143 14.05 -8.19 -22.01
N LYS A 144 14.80 -8.73 -22.96
CA LYS A 144 16.22 -9.08 -22.77
C LYS A 144 17.16 -7.90 -23.05
N ASP A 145 16.86 -7.13 -24.08
CA ASP A 145 17.69 -5.97 -24.43
C ASP A 145 17.51 -4.85 -23.43
N ILE A 146 18.64 -4.34 -22.93
CA ILE A 146 18.65 -3.33 -21.86
C ILE A 146 18.13 -1.98 -22.34
N ASN A 147 18.39 -1.61 -23.60
CA ASN A 147 17.94 -0.34 -24.14
C ASN A 147 16.42 -0.36 -24.37
N GLU A 148 15.90 -1.44 -24.93
CA GLU A 148 14.46 -1.65 -25.09
C GLU A 148 13.74 -1.67 -23.73
N LYS A 149 14.36 -2.32 -22.72
CA LYS A 149 13.85 -2.33 -21.35
C LYS A 149 13.72 -0.93 -20.78
N LEU A 150 14.76 -0.11 -20.90
CA LEU A 150 14.79 1.27 -20.45
C LEU A 150 13.75 2.13 -21.18
N GLU A 151 13.70 2.03 -22.51
CA GLU A 151 12.75 2.76 -23.32
C GLU A 151 11.31 2.48 -22.89
N ARG A 152 10.94 1.21 -22.78
CA ARG A 152 9.59 0.80 -22.36
C ARG A 152 9.25 1.26 -20.92
N LEU A 153 10.21 1.16 -19.99
CA LEU A 153 10.01 1.62 -18.62
C LEU A 153 9.81 3.13 -18.53
N PHE A 154 10.65 3.92 -19.22
CA PHE A 154 10.50 5.36 -19.27
C PHE A 154 9.19 5.77 -19.93
N LEU A 155 8.82 5.11 -21.03
CA LEU A 155 7.56 5.38 -21.72
C LEU A 155 6.36 5.11 -20.81
N ILE A 156 6.29 3.93 -20.20
CA ILE A 156 5.22 3.57 -19.27
C ILE A 156 5.21 4.52 -18.06
N GLY A 157 6.36 4.79 -17.47
CA GLY A 157 6.49 5.68 -16.32
C GLY A 157 6.02 7.10 -16.64
N THR A 158 6.43 7.63 -17.78
CA THR A 158 6.02 8.96 -18.25
C THR A 158 4.52 9.02 -18.53
N ILE A 159 3.98 8.08 -19.29
CA ILE A 159 2.54 8.03 -19.61
C ILE A 159 1.71 7.95 -18.33
N LEU A 160 2.03 7.06 -17.40
CA LEU A 160 1.29 6.91 -16.15
C LEU A 160 1.38 8.19 -15.31
N THR A 161 2.55 8.82 -15.23
CA THR A 161 2.73 10.06 -14.46
C THR A 161 1.88 11.20 -15.03
N PHE A 162 1.96 11.45 -16.34
CA PHE A 162 1.17 12.51 -16.99
C PHE A 162 -0.33 12.20 -16.93
N LEU A 163 -0.73 10.97 -17.17
CA LEU A 163 -2.13 10.54 -17.06
C LEU A 163 -2.65 10.75 -15.64
N GLY A 164 -1.87 10.36 -14.63
CA GLY A 164 -2.26 10.53 -13.24
C GLY A 164 -2.42 12.01 -12.83
N PHE A 165 -1.51 12.89 -13.28
CA PHE A 165 -1.65 14.33 -13.07
C PHE A 165 -2.83 14.92 -13.85
N LEU A 166 -3.07 14.49 -15.08
CA LEU A 166 -4.23 14.93 -15.84
C LEU A 166 -5.54 14.54 -15.16
N LEU A 167 -5.64 13.30 -14.71
CA LEU A 167 -6.83 12.81 -13.98
C LEU A 167 -6.99 13.45 -12.60
N SER A 168 -5.94 14.04 -12.03
CA SER A 168 -6.00 14.67 -10.70
C SER A 168 -6.91 15.89 -10.63
N TYR A 169 -7.24 16.51 -11.75
CA TYR A 169 -8.24 17.59 -11.83
C TYR A 169 -9.65 17.11 -11.49
N GLY A 170 -9.99 15.85 -11.76
CA GLY A 170 -11.28 15.25 -11.42
C GLY A 170 -11.25 14.30 -10.22
N CYS A 171 -10.08 13.76 -9.89
CA CYS A 171 -9.85 12.84 -8.77
C CYS A 171 -8.59 13.30 -8.03
N PRO A 172 -8.69 14.05 -6.93
CA PRO A 172 -7.52 14.55 -6.20
C PRO A 172 -6.56 13.45 -5.77
N ILE A 173 -5.24 13.70 -5.88
CA ILE A 173 -4.20 12.79 -5.43
C ILE A 173 -4.23 12.74 -3.91
N ASN A 174 -4.64 11.62 -3.34
CA ASN A 174 -4.80 11.48 -1.90
C ASN A 174 -4.35 10.10 -1.42
N LYS A 175 -3.32 10.09 -0.57
CA LYS A 175 -2.77 8.88 0.03
C LYS A 175 -3.72 8.25 1.07
N LYS A 176 -4.44 9.05 1.86
CA LYS A 176 -5.29 8.55 2.95
C LYS A 176 -6.43 7.66 2.45
N ILE A 177 -7.04 8.05 1.33
CA ILE A 177 -8.10 7.26 0.69
C ILE A 177 -7.57 6.34 -0.41
N TRP A 178 -6.26 6.36 -0.67
CA TRP A 178 -5.59 5.63 -1.74
C TRP A 178 -6.25 5.88 -3.10
N SER A 179 -6.40 7.17 -3.46
CA SER A 179 -7.10 7.53 -4.70
C SER A 179 -6.49 6.85 -5.94
N PRO A 180 -7.30 6.55 -6.98
CA PRO A 180 -6.78 5.98 -8.23
C PRO A 180 -5.64 6.77 -8.83
N THR A 181 -5.72 8.09 -8.79
CA THR A 181 -4.68 9.01 -9.28
C THR A 181 -3.39 8.90 -8.47
N PHE A 182 -3.49 8.71 -7.14
CA PHE A 182 -2.32 8.44 -6.30
C PHE A 182 -1.62 7.15 -6.73
N ALA A 183 -2.37 6.07 -6.97
CA ALA A 183 -1.81 4.80 -7.42
C ALA A 183 -1.13 4.94 -8.80
N ILE A 184 -1.76 5.62 -9.75
CA ILE A 184 -1.22 5.82 -11.10
C ILE A 184 0.04 6.68 -11.07
N VAL A 185 0.04 7.84 -10.37
CA VAL A 185 1.21 8.74 -10.29
C VAL A 185 2.38 8.06 -9.60
N THR A 186 2.14 7.37 -8.49
CA THR A 186 3.22 6.69 -7.75
C THR A 186 3.83 5.55 -8.55
N CYS A 187 3.02 4.76 -9.26
CA CYS A 187 3.53 3.73 -10.18
C CYS A 187 4.30 4.34 -11.35
N GLY A 188 3.83 5.46 -11.90
CA GLY A 188 4.50 6.16 -12.99
C GLY A 188 5.88 6.68 -12.58
N LEU A 189 5.93 7.42 -11.48
CA LEU A 189 7.19 7.91 -10.91
C LEU A 189 8.12 6.76 -10.51
N GLY A 190 7.58 5.71 -9.89
CA GLY A 190 8.35 4.53 -9.50
C GLY A 190 8.98 3.80 -10.70
N SER A 191 8.22 3.65 -11.80
CA SER A 191 8.72 3.03 -13.03
C SER A 191 9.82 3.87 -13.69
N SER A 192 9.63 5.21 -13.75
CA SER A 192 10.64 6.12 -14.30
C SER A 192 11.90 6.14 -13.44
N PHE A 193 11.74 6.13 -12.11
CA PHE A 193 12.88 6.09 -11.19
C PHE A 193 13.63 4.75 -11.28
N LEU A 194 12.90 3.64 -11.42
CA LEU A 194 13.51 2.32 -11.64
C LEU A 194 14.33 2.29 -12.94
N ALA A 195 13.80 2.86 -14.04
CA ALA A 195 14.52 2.97 -15.28
C ALA A 195 15.81 3.80 -15.12
N LEU A 196 15.74 4.93 -14.39
CA LEU A 196 16.91 5.74 -14.07
C LEU A 196 17.97 4.95 -13.29
N LEU A 197 17.56 4.17 -12.29
CA LEU A 197 18.47 3.34 -11.51
C LEU A 197 19.16 2.25 -12.37
N ILE A 198 18.40 1.56 -13.22
CA ILE A 198 18.95 0.58 -14.16
C ILE A 198 19.95 1.26 -15.10
N TRP A 199 19.65 2.43 -15.62
CA TRP A 199 20.55 3.18 -16.47
C TRP A 199 21.87 3.55 -15.76
N ILE A 200 21.79 4.07 -14.54
CA ILE A 200 22.98 4.47 -13.76
C ILE A 200 23.83 3.24 -13.37
N ILE A 201 23.18 2.18 -12.87
CA ILE A 201 23.87 1.03 -12.28
C ILE A 201 24.32 0.05 -13.36
N ASP A 202 23.43 -0.33 -14.28
CA ASP A 202 23.70 -1.42 -15.23
C ASP A 202 24.31 -0.91 -16.54
N VAL A 203 23.88 0.25 -17.05
CA VAL A 203 24.40 0.80 -18.30
C VAL A 203 25.68 1.62 -18.07
N LYS A 204 25.65 2.55 -17.08
CA LYS A 204 26.81 3.40 -16.75
C LYS A 204 27.83 2.73 -15.83
N GLY A 205 27.47 1.64 -15.16
CA GLY A 205 28.36 0.88 -14.28
C GLY A 205 28.70 1.54 -12.94
N TYR A 206 27.98 2.59 -12.52
CA TYR A 206 28.21 3.25 -11.24
C TYR A 206 27.62 2.42 -10.08
N LYS A 207 28.36 1.41 -9.59
CA LYS A 207 27.91 0.45 -8.57
C LYS A 207 28.37 0.75 -7.14
N SER A 208 29.29 1.69 -6.94
CA SER A 208 29.94 1.91 -5.63
C SER A 208 28.97 2.29 -4.50
N TRP A 209 27.93 3.06 -4.84
CA TRP A 209 26.89 3.49 -3.90
C TRP A 209 25.73 2.48 -3.73
N SER A 210 25.55 1.57 -4.66
CA SER A 210 24.42 0.62 -4.65
C SER A 210 24.50 -0.39 -3.51
N ARG A 211 25.70 -0.69 -2.98
CA ARG A 211 25.89 -1.63 -1.86
C ARG A 211 25.10 -1.27 -0.61
N PHE A 212 24.96 0.02 -0.33
CA PHE A 212 24.14 0.49 0.79
C PHE A 212 22.68 0.06 0.61
N PHE A 213 22.09 0.30 -0.56
CA PHE A 213 20.70 -0.06 -0.87
C PHE A 213 20.48 -1.57 -1.03
N GLU A 214 21.52 -2.30 -1.48
CA GLU A 214 21.50 -3.76 -1.57
C GLU A 214 21.29 -4.41 -0.20
N SER A 215 21.91 -3.85 0.84
CA SER A 215 21.72 -4.32 2.23
C SER A 215 20.26 -4.21 2.68
N PHE A 216 19.56 -3.15 2.29
CA PHE A 216 18.13 -2.97 2.57
C PHE A 216 17.25 -3.92 1.74
N GLY A 217 17.62 -4.20 0.50
CA GLY A 217 16.91 -5.14 -0.36
C GLY A 217 16.96 -6.58 0.15
N VAL A 218 18.08 -6.97 0.77
CA VAL A 218 18.26 -8.31 1.34
C VAL A 218 17.49 -8.49 2.66
N ASN A 219 17.39 -7.42 3.47
CA ASN A 219 16.77 -7.48 4.79
C ASN A 219 15.72 -6.36 4.99
N PRO A 220 14.61 -6.35 4.25
CA PRO A 220 13.64 -5.25 4.29
C PRO A 220 12.89 -5.11 5.63
N LEU A 221 12.95 -6.11 6.51
CA LEU A 221 12.30 -6.10 7.84
C LEU A 221 13.18 -5.54 8.96
N PHE A 222 14.46 -5.30 8.71
CA PHE A 222 15.41 -4.76 9.70
C PHE A 222 15.61 -3.25 9.61
N ILE A 223 14.75 -2.56 8.87
CA ILE A 223 14.79 -1.10 8.69
C ILE A 223 13.69 -0.40 9.52
#